data_9ef879e612fe3c10f5e604a8a5d7f279
#
_entry.id   9ef879e612fe3c10f5e604a8a5d7f279
#
_cell.length_a   1.000
_cell.length_b   1.000
_cell.length_c   1.000
_cell.angle_alpha   90.00
_cell.angle_beta   90.00
_cell.angle_gamma   90.00
#
_symmetry.space_group_name_H-M   'P 1'
#
loop_
_entity.id
_entity.type
_entity.pdbx_description
1 polymer ?
#
loop_
_entity_poly.entity_id
_entity_poly.type
_entity_poly.pdbx_seq_one_letter_code
_entity_poly.pdbx_strand_id
1 'polypeptide(L)'
;RHGQVAIGMLVIQDIAAVLFVTFASDNTPSWWALSLLALPLFKPLLYKLLQHSGHGEILALTGFFLTFTGGALFELVGLKSHLGALVFGLLLSNHIKTTELAKSLLSFKELFLIGFFLSIGFTALPTLEMLEVALLVTLALPIKAALCFLGLTFLKLRSRTAFLSALSLANYSEFGLIVCSVSVSYGLLPKEWLVIMAVS
;
A
#
# COMPACT_ATOMS: atom_id res chain seq x y z
N ARG A 1 2.26 16.03 15.88
CA ARG A 1 3.52 15.24 16.00
C ARG A 1 3.29 13.73 16.00
N HIS A 2 2.30 13.17 16.76
CA HIS A 2 2.02 11.73 16.75
C HIS A 2 1.58 11.22 15.37
N GLY A 3 0.72 11.96 14.66
CA GLY A 3 0.28 11.59 13.30
C GLY A 3 1.44 11.53 12.30
N GLN A 4 2.41 12.43 12.38
CA GLN A 4 3.59 12.41 11.51
C GLN A 4 4.47 11.16 11.74
N VAL A 5 4.62 10.75 13.01
CA VAL A 5 5.34 9.52 13.37
C VAL A 5 4.59 8.30 12.86
N ALA A 6 3.27 8.23 13.09
CA ALA A 6 2.44 7.12 12.62
C ALA A 6 2.46 6.99 11.08
N ILE A 7 2.28 8.11 10.35
CA ILE A 7 2.35 8.13 8.88
C ILE A 7 3.74 7.69 8.39
N GLY A 8 4.82 8.19 9.02
CA GLY A 8 6.18 7.78 8.66
C GLY A 8 6.40 6.28 8.83
N MET A 9 5.90 5.68 9.90
CA MET A 9 6.00 4.24 10.13
C MET A 9 5.14 3.45 9.13
N LEU A 10 3.92 3.90 8.82
CA LEU A 10 3.07 3.28 7.80
C LEU A 10 3.76 3.27 6.44
N VAL A 11 4.33 4.40 6.01
CA VAL A 11 5.07 4.48 4.74
C VAL A 11 6.25 3.50 4.70
N ILE A 12 7.00 3.35 5.80
CA ILE A 12 8.09 2.37 5.88
C ILE A 12 7.55 0.94 5.79
N GLN A 13 6.45 0.63 6.47
CA GLN A 13 5.79 -0.68 6.39
C GLN A 13 5.31 -0.98 4.98
N ASP A 14 4.72 0.00 4.30
CA ASP A 14 4.25 -0.14 2.92
C ASP A 14 5.42 -0.38 1.96
N ILE A 15 6.52 0.34 2.11
CA ILE A 15 7.74 0.11 1.32
C ILE A 15 8.30 -1.30 1.59
N ALA A 16 8.34 -1.72 2.85
CA ALA A 16 8.80 -3.06 3.21
C ALA A 16 7.90 -4.16 2.61
N ALA A 17 6.57 -3.98 2.64
CA ALA A 17 5.62 -4.89 2.02
C ALA A 17 5.81 -4.99 0.50
N VAL A 18 6.02 -3.84 -0.16
CA VAL A 18 6.30 -3.76 -1.60
C VAL A 18 7.60 -4.47 -1.95
N LEU A 19 8.67 -4.25 -1.17
CA LEU A 19 9.94 -4.95 -1.35
C LEU A 19 9.77 -6.46 -1.16
N PHE A 20 9.07 -6.88 -0.11
CA PHE A 20 8.79 -8.30 0.13
C PHE A 20 8.08 -8.94 -1.07
N VAL A 21 7.01 -8.34 -1.57
CA VAL A 21 6.28 -8.83 -2.76
C VAL A 21 7.19 -8.89 -3.98
N THR A 22 8.09 -7.93 -4.14
CA THR A 22 9.05 -7.91 -5.27
C THR A 22 10.05 -9.08 -5.16
N PHE A 23 10.59 -9.33 -3.97
CA PHE A 23 11.53 -10.44 -3.75
C PHE A 23 10.84 -11.82 -3.78
N ALA A 24 9.60 -11.91 -3.30
CA ALA A 24 8.83 -13.16 -3.33
C ALA A 24 8.37 -13.55 -4.75
N SER A 25 8.44 -12.63 -5.71
CA SER A 25 8.13 -12.93 -7.10
C SER A 25 9.39 -13.36 -7.85
N ASP A 26 9.32 -14.50 -8.53
CA ASP A 26 10.43 -15.08 -9.32
C ASP A 26 10.81 -14.25 -10.58
N ASN A 27 10.22 -13.10 -10.78
CA ASN A 27 10.53 -12.24 -11.91
C ASN A 27 11.87 -11.52 -11.67
N THR A 28 12.91 -11.95 -12.37
CA THR A 28 14.17 -11.21 -12.43
C THR A 28 13.98 -9.94 -13.25
N PRO A 29 14.33 -8.76 -12.72
CA PRO A 29 14.27 -7.52 -13.49
C PRO A 29 15.08 -7.62 -14.77
N SER A 30 14.50 -7.19 -15.89
CA SER A 30 15.22 -7.09 -17.15
C SER A 30 16.30 -6.01 -17.07
N TRP A 31 17.35 -6.10 -17.91
CA TRP A 31 18.33 -5.03 -18.10
C TRP A 31 17.70 -3.67 -18.38
N TRP A 32 16.52 -3.66 -19.02
CA TRP A 32 15.73 -2.46 -19.27
C TRP A 32 15.20 -1.78 -18.01
N ALA A 33 15.25 -2.44 -16.85
CA ALA A 33 14.90 -1.81 -15.56
C ALA A 33 15.82 -0.63 -15.22
N LEU A 34 17.06 -0.61 -15.73
CA LEU A 34 17.95 0.53 -15.61
C LEU A 34 17.41 1.79 -16.31
N SER A 35 16.59 1.66 -17.35
CA SER A 35 15.96 2.81 -18.02
C SER A 35 14.99 3.55 -17.10
N LEU A 36 14.43 2.91 -16.09
CA LEU A 36 13.54 3.53 -15.09
C LEU A 36 14.27 4.56 -14.23
N LEU A 37 15.59 4.49 -14.11
CA LEU A 37 16.39 5.53 -13.47
C LEU A 37 16.32 6.89 -14.21
N ALA A 38 15.91 6.89 -15.49
CA ALA A 38 15.66 8.10 -16.25
C ALA A 38 14.27 8.72 -16.00
N LEU A 39 13.37 8.04 -15.28
CA LEU A 39 12.01 8.54 -14.97
C LEU A 39 12.01 9.95 -14.33
N PRO A 40 12.93 10.33 -13.43
CA PRO A 40 12.98 11.69 -12.91
C PRO A 40 13.17 12.78 -13.99
N LEU A 41 13.77 12.46 -15.14
CA LEU A 41 13.89 13.37 -16.28
C LEU A 41 12.52 13.70 -16.90
N PHE A 42 11.56 12.81 -16.80
CA PHE A 42 10.19 13.00 -17.31
C PHE A 42 9.29 13.80 -16.35
N LYS A 43 9.81 14.19 -15.18
CA LYS A 43 9.09 15.01 -14.19
C LYS A 43 8.46 16.27 -14.79
N PRO A 44 9.15 17.09 -15.63
CA PRO A 44 8.54 18.27 -16.22
C PRO A 44 7.37 17.92 -17.16
N LEU A 45 7.44 16.79 -17.88
CA LEU A 45 6.35 16.32 -18.74
C LEU A 45 5.13 15.92 -17.92
N LEU A 46 5.35 15.18 -16.82
CA LEU A 46 4.29 14.79 -15.88
C LEU A 46 3.62 16.00 -15.25
N TYR A 47 4.40 17.02 -14.88
CA TYR A 47 3.89 18.28 -14.33
C TYR A 47 3.05 19.05 -15.35
N LYS A 48 3.52 19.11 -16.60
CA LYS A 48 2.78 19.77 -17.69
C LYS A 48 1.46 19.05 -17.96
N LEU A 49 1.45 17.73 -17.96
CA LEU A 49 0.24 16.92 -18.09
C LEU A 49 -0.75 17.22 -16.96
N LEU A 50 -0.27 17.24 -15.71
CA LEU A 50 -1.08 17.52 -14.55
C LEU A 50 -1.64 18.95 -14.55
N GLN A 51 -0.86 19.94 -15.05
CA GLN A 51 -1.32 21.31 -15.20
C GLN A 51 -2.46 21.45 -16.22
N HIS A 52 -2.38 20.71 -17.34
CA HIS A 52 -3.40 20.73 -18.39
C HIS A 52 -4.68 19.98 -18.04
N SER A 53 -4.65 19.11 -17.05
CA SER A 53 -5.79 18.27 -16.64
C SER A 53 -6.92 19.03 -15.96
N GLY A 54 -6.81 20.37 -15.81
CA GLY A 54 -7.86 21.17 -15.18
C GLY A 54 -8.11 20.77 -13.72
N HIS A 55 -9.38 20.63 -13.34
CA HIS A 55 -9.86 20.29 -12.00
C HIS A 55 -10.94 19.20 -12.05
N GLY A 56 -11.27 18.62 -10.90
CA GLY A 56 -12.38 17.68 -10.77
C GLY A 56 -12.16 16.35 -11.47
N GLU A 57 -13.12 15.94 -12.30
CA GLU A 57 -13.16 14.59 -12.91
C GLU A 57 -12.00 14.31 -13.86
N ILE A 58 -11.63 15.31 -14.68
CA ILE A 58 -10.51 15.18 -15.63
C ILE A 58 -9.19 14.99 -14.88
N LEU A 59 -9.03 15.64 -13.74
CA LEU A 59 -7.86 15.47 -12.88
C LEU A 59 -7.80 14.03 -12.31
N ALA A 60 -8.95 13.48 -11.86
CA ALA A 60 -9.03 12.10 -11.40
C ALA A 60 -8.69 11.09 -12.51
N LEU A 61 -9.26 11.28 -13.72
CA LEU A 61 -8.95 10.45 -14.89
C LEU A 61 -7.45 10.51 -15.25
N THR A 62 -6.84 11.68 -15.17
CA THR A 62 -5.39 11.84 -15.37
C THR A 62 -4.62 11.07 -14.32
N GLY A 63 -5.07 11.08 -13.06
CA GLY A 63 -4.48 10.27 -11.99
C GLY A 63 -4.52 8.78 -12.27
N PHE A 64 -5.66 8.26 -12.72
CA PHE A 64 -5.80 6.86 -13.15
C PHE A 64 -4.88 6.55 -14.33
N PHE A 65 -4.89 7.39 -15.35
CA PHE A 65 -4.02 7.22 -16.52
C PHE A 65 -2.54 7.13 -16.11
N LEU A 66 -2.08 8.02 -15.24
CA LEU A 66 -0.70 8.02 -14.74
C LEU A 66 -0.40 6.78 -13.91
N THR A 67 -1.33 6.34 -13.06
CA THR A 67 -1.18 5.14 -12.24
C THR A 67 -1.06 3.89 -13.10
N PHE A 68 -1.95 3.70 -14.07
CA PHE A 68 -1.92 2.55 -14.97
C PHE A 68 -0.72 2.58 -15.92
N THR A 69 -0.39 3.75 -16.46
CA THR A 69 0.79 3.90 -17.32
C THR A 69 2.08 3.61 -16.54
N GLY A 70 2.19 4.13 -15.31
CA GLY A 70 3.30 3.83 -14.43
C GLY A 70 3.40 2.34 -14.11
N GLY A 71 2.28 1.69 -13.81
CA GLY A 71 2.21 0.25 -13.58
C GLY A 71 2.65 -0.54 -14.81
N ALA A 72 2.08 -0.26 -15.98
CA ALA A 72 2.41 -0.93 -17.23
C ALA A 72 3.88 -0.79 -17.63
N LEU A 73 4.47 0.40 -17.48
CA LEU A 73 5.89 0.63 -17.73
C LEU A 73 6.79 -0.25 -16.87
N PHE A 74 6.43 -0.45 -15.61
CA PHE A 74 7.19 -1.32 -14.71
C PHE A 74 7.03 -2.80 -15.06
N GLU A 75 5.83 -3.23 -15.44
CA GLU A 75 5.59 -4.60 -15.90
C GLU A 75 6.37 -4.95 -17.17
N LEU A 76 6.49 -4.02 -18.11
CA LEU A 76 7.29 -4.21 -19.34
C LEU A 76 8.77 -4.52 -19.06
N VAL A 77 9.31 -4.05 -17.95
CA VAL A 77 10.70 -4.31 -17.54
C VAL A 77 10.83 -5.45 -16.53
N GLY A 78 9.74 -6.19 -16.26
CA GLY A 78 9.72 -7.32 -15.35
C GLY A 78 9.57 -6.94 -13.87
N LEU A 79 9.19 -5.69 -13.57
CA LEU A 79 8.91 -5.23 -12.22
C LEU A 79 7.40 -5.23 -11.95
N LYS A 80 7.00 -5.23 -10.68
CA LYS A 80 5.59 -5.21 -10.31
C LYS A 80 4.93 -3.86 -10.59
N SER A 81 3.70 -3.85 -11.14
CA SER A 81 2.96 -2.64 -11.51
C SER A 81 2.72 -1.67 -10.36
N HIS A 82 2.51 -2.17 -9.14
CA HIS A 82 2.33 -1.30 -7.98
C HIS A 82 3.56 -0.45 -7.64
N LEU A 83 4.78 -0.93 -7.95
CA LEU A 83 6.01 -0.11 -7.85
C LEU A 83 5.95 1.08 -8.80
N GLY A 84 5.48 0.87 -10.02
CA GLY A 84 5.32 1.92 -11.02
C GLY A 84 4.36 3.01 -10.55
N ALA A 85 3.20 2.61 -10.06
CA ALA A 85 2.21 3.53 -9.50
C ALA A 85 2.79 4.36 -8.33
N LEU A 86 3.53 3.70 -7.41
CA LEU A 86 4.19 4.35 -6.28
C LEU A 86 5.23 5.37 -6.73
N VAL A 87 6.09 5.00 -7.69
CA VAL A 87 7.15 5.89 -8.21
C VAL A 87 6.54 7.10 -8.93
N PHE A 88 5.48 6.91 -9.73
CA PHE A 88 4.79 8.03 -10.38
C PHE A 88 4.15 8.96 -9.33
N GLY A 89 3.53 8.42 -8.29
CA GLY A 89 3.02 9.21 -7.18
C GLY A 89 4.11 10.02 -6.48
N LEU A 90 5.28 9.41 -6.24
CA LEU A 90 6.42 10.06 -5.63
C LEU A 90 7.01 11.18 -6.51
N LEU A 91 7.09 10.96 -7.83
CA LEU A 91 7.56 11.97 -8.77
C LEU A 91 6.65 13.20 -8.79
N LEU A 92 5.35 13.01 -8.60
CA LEU A 92 4.34 14.07 -8.57
C LEU A 92 4.23 14.76 -7.21
N SER A 93 4.77 14.20 -6.13
CA SER A 93 4.54 14.62 -4.74
C SER A 93 4.79 16.11 -4.46
N ASN A 94 5.71 16.72 -5.18
CA ASN A 94 6.09 18.14 -4.99
C ASN A 94 5.28 19.14 -5.86
N HIS A 95 4.28 18.67 -6.61
CA HIS A 95 3.48 19.55 -7.46
C HIS A 95 2.28 20.13 -6.69
N ILE A 96 1.88 21.37 -6.93
CA ILE A 96 0.80 22.08 -6.22
C ILE A 96 -0.54 21.33 -6.34
N LYS A 97 -0.85 20.76 -7.53
CA LYS A 97 -2.09 20.02 -7.78
C LYS A 97 -2.12 18.62 -7.19
N THR A 98 -1.02 18.12 -6.63
CA THR A 98 -0.95 16.74 -6.10
C THR A 98 -1.89 16.53 -4.94
N THR A 99 -2.09 17.54 -4.09
CA THR A 99 -3.04 17.45 -2.98
C THR A 99 -4.49 17.33 -3.48
N GLU A 100 -4.85 18.05 -4.53
CA GLU A 100 -6.16 17.96 -5.17
C GLU A 100 -6.35 16.63 -5.86
N LEU A 101 -5.35 16.18 -6.62
CA LEU A 101 -5.33 14.85 -7.24
C LEU A 101 -5.50 13.73 -6.21
N ALA A 102 -4.77 13.79 -5.11
CA ALA A 102 -4.87 12.80 -4.04
C ALA A 102 -6.29 12.77 -3.45
N LYS A 103 -6.90 13.94 -3.19
CA LYS A 103 -8.28 14.00 -2.70
C LYS A 103 -9.29 13.42 -3.69
N SER A 104 -9.14 13.70 -4.99
CA SER A 104 -10.00 13.14 -6.03
C SER A 104 -9.88 11.61 -6.11
N LEU A 105 -8.68 11.07 -5.96
CA LEU A 105 -8.44 9.62 -6.01
C LEU A 105 -8.86 8.89 -4.73
N LEU A 106 -8.91 9.55 -3.58
CA LEU A 106 -9.31 8.94 -2.31
C LEU A 106 -10.73 8.35 -2.36
N SER A 107 -11.68 9.04 -3.01
CA SER A 107 -13.06 8.53 -3.16
C SER A 107 -13.11 7.23 -3.97
N PHE A 108 -12.27 7.12 -4.99
CA PHE A 108 -12.15 5.90 -5.78
C PHE A 108 -11.42 4.79 -5.02
N LYS A 109 -10.44 5.14 -4.17
CA LYS A 109 -9.77 4.17 -3.30
C LYS A 109 -10.79 3.41 -2.46
N GLU A 110 -11.74 4.09 -1.84
CA GLU A 110 -12.77 3.46 -1.02
C GLU A 110 -13.64 2.49 -1.84
N LEU A 111 -14.03 2.88 -3.06
CA LEU A 111 -14.79 2.02 -3.96
C LEU A 111 -14.02 0.74 -4.33
N PHE A 112 -12.74 0.88 -4.70
CA PHE A 112 -11.89 -0.27 -5.01
C PHE A 112 -11.64 -1.16 -3.80
N LEU A 113 -11.51 -0.56 -2.62
CA LEU A 113 -11.34 -1.31 -1.38
C LEU A 113 -12.58 -2.17 -1.07
N ILE A 114 -13.78 -1.61 -1.21
CA ILE A 114 -15.03 -2.36 -1.06
C ILE A 114 -15.07 -3.53 -2.07
N GLY A 115 -14.77 -3.27 -3.35
CA GLY A 115 -14.70 -4.31 -4.38
C GLY A 115 -13.69 -5.42 -4.05
N PHE A 116 -12.53 -5.04 -3.51
CA PHE A 116 -11.50 -5.98 -3.07
C PHE A 116 -11.99 -6.87 -1.91
N PHE A 117 -12.59 -6.29 -0.87
CA PHE A 117 -13.13 -7.07 0.24
C PHE A 117 -14.29 -7.99 -0.19
N LEU A 118 -15.16 -7.52 -1.07
CA LEU A 118 -16.21 -8.35 -1.65
C LEU A 118 -15.60 -9.53 -2.45
N SER A 119 -14.56 -9.27 -3.23
CA SER A 119 -13.86 -10.33 -3.96
C SER A 119 -13.27 -11.41 -3.03
N ILE A 120 -12.71 -11.00 -1.90
CA ILE A 120 -12.24 -11.95 -0.88
C ILE A 120 -13.42 -12.72 -0.28
N GLY A 121 -14.52 -12.03 0.06
CA GLY A 121 -15.71 -12.66 0.62
C GLY A 121 -16.35 -13.71 -0.29
N PHE A 122 -16.21 -13.56 -1.61
CA PHE A 122 -16.65 -14.56 -2.58
C PHE A 122 -15.66 -15.73 -2.76
N THR A 123 -14.45 -15.63 -2.24
CA THR A 123 -13.42 -16.68 -2.41
C THR A 123 -13.73 -17.92 -1.56
N ALA A 124 -14.16 -17.72 -0.32
CA ALA A 124 -14.56 -18.81 0.57
C ALA A 124 -15.46 -18.30 1.71
N LEU A 125 -16.37 -19.17 2.17
CA LEU A 125 -17.14 -18.91 3.39
C LEU A 125 -16.26 -19.19 4.62
N PRO A 126 -16.27 -18.32 5.64
CA PRO A 126 -15.51 -18.54 6.87
C PRO A 126 -16.02 -19.79 7.61
N THR A 127 -15.14 -20.73 7.89
CA THR A 127 -15.41 -21.88 8.75
C THR A 127 -15.17 -21.51 10.22
N LEU A 128 -15.67 -22.31 11.15
CA LEU A 128 -15.43 -22.10 12.57
C LEU A 128 -13.93 -22.15 12.91
N GLU A 129 -13.18 -23.04 12.30
CA GLU A 129 -11.72 -23.13 12.46
C GLU A 129 -11.01 -21.84 12.00
N MET A 130 -11.43 -21.27 10.86
CA MET A 130 -10.89 -19.98 10.37
C MET A 130 -11.22 -18.84 11.33
N LEU A 131 -12.41 -18.83 11.94
CA LEU A 131 -12.81 -17.81 12.92
C LEU A 131 -11.99 -17.91 14.21
N GLU A 132 -11.68 -19.12 14.68
CA GLU A 132 -10.81 -19.33 15.84
C GLU A 132 -9.41 -18.77 15.58
N VAL A 133 -8.83 -19.08 14.40
CA VAL A 133 -7.52 -18.55 14.01
C VAL A 133 -7.56 -17.03 13.84
N ALA A 134 -8.61 -16.48 13.21
CA ALA A 134 -8.80 -15.02 13.08
C ALA A 134 -8.87 -14.34 14.45
N LEU A 135 -9.56 -14.96 15.43
CA LEU A 135 -9.60 -14.44 16.80
C LEU A 135 -8.21 -14.43 17.45
N LEU A 136 -7.42 -15.49 17.28
CA LEU A 136 -6.04 -15.55 17.78
C LEU A 136 -5.17 -14.45 17.14
N VAL A 137 -5.30 -14.25 15.82
CA VAL A 137 -4.60 -13.19 15.09
C VAL A 137 -5.02 -11.81 15.61
N THR A 138 -6.32 -11.59 15.83
CA THR A 138 -6.84 -10.35 16.42
C THR A 138 -6.30 -10.11 17.84
N LEU A 139 -6.21 -11.16 18.67
CA LEU A 139 -5.61 -11.07 20.01
C LEU A 139 -4.11 -10.73 19.99
N ALA A 140 -3.43 -10.91 18.88
CA ALA A 140 -2.04 -10.45 18.72
C ALA A 140 -1.91 -8.92 18.54
N LEU A 141 -2.98 -8.20 18.17
CA LEU A 141 -2.95 -6.74 17.97
C LEU A 141 -2.53 -5.96 19.22
N PRO A 142 -3.04 -6.24 20.44
CA PRO A 142 -2.56 -5.59 21.66
C PRO A 142 -1.06 -5.81 21.89
N ILE A 143 -0.55 -7.00 21.57
CA ILE A 143 0.88 -7.31 21.71
C ILE A 143 1.68 -6.47 20.71
N LYS A 144 1.23 -6.37 19.46
CA LYS A 144 1.81 -5.48 18.43
C LYS A 144 1.82 -4.03 18.90
N ALA A 145 0.71 -3.53 19.46
CA ALA A 145 0.61 -2.17 20.00
C ALA A 145 1.61 -1.95 21.15
N ALA A 146 1.71 -2.89 22.08
CA ALA A 146 2.65 -2.83 23.18
C ALA A 146 4.12 -2.80 22.71
N LEU A 147 4.48 -3.68 21.76
CA LEU A 147 5.82 -3.71 21.18
C LEU A 147 6.15 -2.40 20.44
N CYS A 148 5.18 -1.86 19.68
CA CYS A 148 5.31 -0.57 19.01
C CYS A 148 5.52 0.58 20.02
N PHE A 149 4.74 0.59 21.10
CA PHE A 149 4.88 1.57 22.17
C PHE A 149 6.25 1.49 22.86
N LEU A 150 6.69 0.29 23.20
CA LEU A 150 8.02 0.06 23.80
C LEU A 150 9.13 0.53 22.85
N GLY A 151 9.07 0.16 21.57
CA GLY A 151 10.05 0.58 20.56
C GLY A 151 10.13 2.11 20.41
N LEU A 152 8.98 2.79 20.32
CA LEU A 152 8.91 4.25 20.23
C LEU A 152 9.41 4.94 21.50
N THR A 153 9.14 4.35 22.67
CA THR A 153 9.64 4.86 23.95
C THR A 153 11.16 4.66 24.06
N PHE A 154 11.66 3.53 23.59
CA PHE A 154 13.11 3.27 23.55
C PHE A 154 13.85 4.27 22.63
N LEU A 155 13.21 4.72 21.54
CA LEU A 155 13.67 5.81 20.68
C LEU A 155 13.52 7.21 21.31
N LYS A 156 13.24 7.29 22.62
CA LYS A 156 13.12 8.53 23.39
C LYS A 156 11.99 9.47 22.92
N LEU A 157 10.95 8.95 22.27
CA LEU A 157 9.74 9.74 22.03
C LEU A 157 8.98 9.96 23.32
N ARG A 158 8.27 11.10 23.41
CA ARG A 158 7.39 11.40 24.55
C ARG A 158 6.31 10.32 24.67
N SER A 159 6.09 9.80 25.88
CA SER A 159 5.17 8.66 26.15
C SER A 159 3.77 8.85 25.55
N ARG A 160 3.21 10.07 25.61
CA ARG A 160 1.92 10.38 24.99
C ARG A 160 1.96 10.23 23.46
N THR A 161 3.03 10.70 22.81
CA THR A 161 3.21 10.58 21.35
C THR A 161 3.41 9.12 20.98
N ALA A 162 4.25 8.39 21.71
CA ALA A 162 4.51 6.97 21.49
C ALA A 162 3.22 6.14 21.65
N PHE A 163 2.43 6.39 22.70
CA PHE A 163 1.19 5.68 22.94
C PHE A 163 0.14 5.92 21.85
N LEU A 164 -0.11 7.18 21.47
CA LEU A 164 -1.07 7.51 20.43
C LEU A 164 -0.63 6.97 19.04
N SER A 165 0.68 7.02 18.75
CA SER A 165 1.21 6.44 17.50
C SER A 165 1.08 4.91 17.49
N ALA A 166 1.38 4.24 18.62
CA ALA A 166 1.25 2.79 18.74
C ALA A 166 -0.21 2.33 18.58
N LEU A 167 -1.18 3.04 19.15
CA LEU A 167 -2.60 2.75 18.97
C LEU A 167 -3.05 2.96 17.52
N SER A 168 -2.56 4.02 16.86
CA SER A 168 -2.87 4.27 15.45
C SER A 168 -2.29 3.21 14.52
N LEU A 169 -1.25 2.48 14.94
CA LEU A 169 -0.60 1.40 14.20
C LEU A 169 -1.07 0.00 14.63
N ALA A 170 -2.01 -0.08 15.57
CA ALA A 170 -2.47 -1.34 16.14
C ALA A 170 -3.34 -2.18 15.18
N ASN A 171 -3.83 -1.61 14.10
CA ASN A 171 -4.62 -2.33 13.09
C ASN A 171 -3.73 -3.10 12.10
N TYR A 172 -4.31 -4.04 11.39
CA TYR A 172 -3.70 -4.64 10.21
C TYR A 172 -3.79 -3.67 9.04
N SER A 173 -2.72 -3.61 8.25
CA SER A 173 -2.67 -2.75 7.06
C SER A 173 -3.38 -3.42 5.88
N GLU A 174 -4.05 -2.63 5.03
CA GLU A 174 -4.55 -3.07 3.72
C GLU A 174 -3.46 -3.79 2.91
N PHE A 175 -2.21 -3.35 3.03
CA PHE A 175 -1.06 -4.00 2.38
C PHE A 175 -0.79 -5.41 2.91
N GLY A 176 -1.12 -5.71 4.16
CA GLY A 176 -1.04 -7.07 4.72
C GLY A 176 -1.94 -8.05 3.94
N LEU A 177 -3.15 -7.62 3.60
CA LEU A 177 -4.06 -8.40 2.75
C LEU A 177 -3.55 -8.55 1.31
N ILE A 178 -2.95 -7.50 0.75
CA ILE A 178 -2.35 -7.57 -0.59
C ILE A 178 -1.17 -8.56 -0.59
N VAL A 179 -0.29 -8.48 0.41
CA VAL A 179 0.84 -9.42 0.58
C VAL A 179 0.32 -10.85 0.74
N CYS A 180 -0.73 -11.05 1.53
CA CYS A 180 -1.36 -12.35 1.71
C CYS A 180 -1.95 -12.87 0.38
N SER A 181 -2.67 -12.02 -0.37
CA SER A 181 -3.23 -12.36 -1.68
C SER A 181 -2.15 -12.77 -2.68
N VAL A 182 -1.05 -12.03 -2.73
CA VAL A 182 0.10 -12.35 -3.57
C VAL A 182 0.75 -13.66 -3.13
N SER A 183 0.94 -13.88 -1.82
CA SER A 183 1.52 -15.11 -1.29
C SER A 183 0.66 -16.35 -1.61
N VAL A 184 -0.67 -16.19 -1.57
CA VAL A 184 -1.61 -17.23 -2.00
C VAL A 184 -1.50 -17.49 -3.50
N SER A 185 -1.38 -16.45 -4.33
CA SER A 185 -1.26 -16.61 -5.79
C SER A 185 0.03 -17.33 -6.21
N TYR A 186 1.10 -17.23 -5.41
CA TYR A 186 2.35 -17.96 -5.59
C TYR A 186 2.38 -19.34 -4.90
N GLY A 187 1.28 -19.75 -4.27
CA GLY A 187 1.19 -21.04 -3.57
C GLY A 187 2.00 -21.11 -2.27
N LEU A 188 2.48 -19.98 -1.76
CA LEU A 188 3.21 -19.89 -0.49
C LEU A 188 2.30 -20.01 0.72
N LEU A 189 1.02 -19.62 0.58
CA LEU A 189 -0.01 -19.70 1.61
C LEU A 189 -1.28 -20.36 1.06
N PRO A 190 -2.01 -21.13 1.86
CA PRO A 190 -3.36 -21.61 1.53
C PRO A 190 -4.35 -20.44 1.38
N LYS A 191 -5.41 -20.64 0.58
CA LYS A 191 -6.44 -19.62 0.31
C LYS A 191 -7.21 -19.18 1.56
N GLU A 192 -7.30 -20.05 2.54
CA GLU A 192 -7.95 -19.82 3.83
C GLU A 192 -7.37 -18.61 4.57
N TRP A 193 -6.07 -18.36 4.41
CA TRP A 193 -5.40 -17.21 5.04
C TRP A 193 -5.93 -15.86 4.56
N LEU A 194 -6.43 -15.77 3.32
CA LEU A 194 -7.07 -14.53 2.84
C LEU A 194 -8.34 -14.23 3.65
N VAL A 195 -9.14 -15.24 3.91
CA VAL A 195 -10.38 -15.08 4.69
C VAL A 195 -10.06 -14.79 6.15
N ILE A 196 -9.09 -15.49 6.74
CA ILE A 196 -8.63 -15.28 8.12
C ILE A 196 -8.15 -13.82 8.31
N MET A 197 -7.30 -13.35 7.42
CA MET A 197 -6.76 -11.98 7.49
C MET A 197 -7.81 -10.90 7.18
N ALA A 198 -8.82 -11.21 6.38
CA ALA A 198 -9.90 -10.26 6.09
C ALA A 198 -10.91 -10.13 7.23
N VAL A 199 -11.03 -11.16 8.08
CA VAL A 199 -11.96 -11.22 9.23
C VAL A 199 -11.27 -10.75 10.52
N SER A 200 -9.93 -10.83 10.62
CA SER A 200 -9.14 -10.39 11.77
C SER A 200 -8.94 -8.87 11.79
#